data_1fd79a47cc7022003aa6effd523372f7
#
_entry.id   1fd79a47cc7022003aa6effd523372f7
#
_cell.length_a   1.000
_cell.length_b   1.000
_cell.length_c   1.000
_cell.angle_alpha   90.00
_cell.angle_beta   90.00
_cell.angle_gamma   90.00
#
_symmetry.space_group_name_H-M   'P 1'
#
loop_
_entity.id
_entity.type
_entity.pdbx_description
1 polymer ?
#
loop_
_entity_poly.entity_id
_entity_poly.type
_entity_poly.pdbx_seq_one_letter_code
_entity_poly.pdbx_strand_id
1 'polypeptide(L)'
;MRLIIEPDYANVSAWAANYVAARINEAKPNAEHPFVLGCPTGSSPLGMYRNLIKLYQEGKVSFKNVVTFNMDEYCGIPRDHEQSYYTFMWTNFFSHIDIPRENVNILNGNAEDPAEECRRYEEKIKSYGGIDLFLGGVGPDGHIAFNEPGSSLTSRTRMKTLTRDTIIANSRFFDNNVDLVPKTALTVGVGTIMSARSVLLIVNGHNKSRALHHGVEGGISQMWTISALQMHEKALIVADEAACEELKVGTYRYYKDIEAANIDPQTQLK
;
A
#
# COMPACT_ATOMS: atom_id res chain seq x y z
N MET A 1 8.95 -9.95 -10.89
CA MET A 1 7.95 -9.86 -9.80
C MET A 1 8.04 -11.14 -8.97
N ARG A 2 7.96 -11.05 -7.64
CA ARG A 2 7.92 -12.19 -6.71
C ARG A 2 6.49 -12.33 -6.15
N LEU A 3 6.07 -13.53 -5.81
CA LEU A 3 4.80 -13.82 -5.14
C LEU A 3 5.04 -14.78 -3.98
N ILE A 4 4.87 -14.27 -2.76
CA ILE A 4 4.89 -15.06 -1.53
C ILE A 4 3.47 -15.50 -1.23
N ILE A 5 3.25 -16.80 -1.01
CA ILE A 5 1.92 -17.35 -0.73
C ILE A 5 1.92 -17.91 0.69
N GLU A 6 1.19 -17.25 1.56
CA GLU A 6 1.05 -17.56 2.97
C GLU A 6 -0.28 -18.29 3.25
N PRO A 7 -0.37 -19.11 4.31
CA PRO A 7 -1.59 -19.84 4.60
C PRO A 7 -2.82 -18.96 4.84
N ASP A 8 -2.62 -17.82 5.50
CA ASP A 8 -3.69 -16.94 5.96
C ASP A 8 -3.23 -15.49 6.13
N TYR A 9 -4.19 -14.61 6.45
CA TYR A 9 -3.96 -13.19 6.67
C TYR A 9 -2.98 -12.89 7.83
N ALA A 10 -2.95 -13.72 8.87
CA ALA A 10 -2.04 -13.50 10.00
C ALA A 10 -0.58 -13.71 9.56
N ASN A 11 -0.32 -14.75 8.78
CA ASN A 11 1.00 -15.02 8.20
C ASN A 11 1.40 -13.97 7.16
N VAL A 12 0.50 -13.57 6.25
CA VAL A 12 0.71 -12.44 5.32
C VAL A 12 1.12 -11.18 6.07
N SER A 13 0.40 -10.85 7.15
CA SER A 13 0.65 -9.66 7.96
C SER A 13 2.00 -9.71 8.68
N ALA A 14 2.37 -10.85 9.24
CA ALA A 14 3.65 -11.06 9.90
C ALA A 14 4.81 -11.00 8.91
N TRP A 15 4.66 -11.66 7.76
CA TRP A 15 5.67 -11.67 6.70
C TRP A 15 5.93 -10.24 6.19
N ALA A 16 4.87 -9.51 5.85
CA ALA A 16 4.99 -8.13 5.37
C ALA A 16 5.66 -7.21 6.40
N ALA A 17 5.29 -7.31 7.69
CA ALA A 17 5.89 -6.52 8.76
C ALA A 17 7.39 -6.81 8.92
N ASN A 18 7.77 -8.08 8.94
CA ASN A 18 9.17 -8.47 9.07
C ASN A 18 9.99 -8.01 7.84
N TYR A 19 9.43 -8.11 6.64
CA TYR A 19 10.07 -7.59 5.43
C TYR A 19 10.30 -6.08 5.51
N VAL A 20 9.28 -5.30 5.91
CA VAL A 20 9.42 -3.84 6.08
C VAL A 20 10.50 -3.51 7.11
N ALA A 21 10.46 -4.15 8.28
CA ALA A 21 11.46 -3.94 9.33
C ALA A 21 12.88 -4.27 8.85
N ALA A 22 13.05 -5.37 8.13
CA ALA A 22 14.32 -5.76 7.53
C ALA A 22 14.83 -4.70 6.53
N ARG A 23 13.98 -4.20 5.63
CA ARG A 23 14.37 -3.15 4.66
C ARG A 23 14.80 -1.85 5.34
N ILE A 24 14.06 -1.42 6.39
CA ILE A 24 14.45 -0.25 7.18
C ILE A 24 15.82 -0.48 7.83
N ASN A 25 16.02 -1.62 8.50
CA ASN A 25 17.26 -1.92 9.20
C ASN A 25 18.46 -2.06 8.26
N GLU A 26 18.29 -2.67 7.10
CA GLU A 26 19.36 -2.78 6.07
C GLU A 26 19.78 -1.42 5.51
N ALA A 27 18.82 -0.52 5.32
CA ALA A 27 19.08 0.82 4.83
C ALA A 27 19.89 1.67 5.82
N LYS A 28 19.86 1.33 7.13
CA LYS A 28 20.54 2.06 8.23
C LYS A 28 20.24 3.57 8.17
N PRO A 29 18.96 3.96 8.17
CA PRO A 29 18.58 5.34 7.92
C PRO A 29 19.11 6.28 9.00
N ASN A 30 19.40 7.52 8.60
CA ASN A 30 19.82 8.59 9.48
C ASN A 30 19.11 9.90 9.10
N ALA A 31 19.40 11.00 9.79
CA ALA A 31 18.70 12.27 9.56
C ALA A 31 18.95 12.87 8.15
N GLU A 32 20.12 12.60 7.56
CA GLU A 32 20.47 13.10 6.22
C GLU A 32 19.94 12.19 5.11
N HIS A 33 19.82 10.89 5.39
CA HIS A 33 19.38 9.85 4.48
C HIS A 33 18.27 9.01 5.14
N PRO A 34 17.05 9.54 5.29
CA PRO A 34 15.94 8.79 5.88
C PRO A 34 15.48 7.67 4.93
N PHE A 35 14.87 6.63 5.50
CA PHE A 35 14.16 5.62 4.72
C PHE A 35 12.77 6.15 4.34
N VAL A 36 12.45 6.16 3.05
CA VAL A 36 11.19 6.71 2.55
C VAL A 36 10.19 5.59 2.27
N LEU A 37 9.10 5.58 3.04
CA LEU A 37 8.09 4.53 3.04
C LEU A 37 6.74 5.02 2.51
N GLY A 38 6.24 4.42 1.44
CA GLY A 38 4.86 4.61 1.00
C GLY A 38 3.90 3.79 1.85
N CYS A 39 2.80 4.39 2.33
CA CYS A 39 1.88 3.76 3.28
C CYS A 39 0.44 3.69 2.74
N PRO A 40 -0.19 2.51 2.70
CA PRO A 40 -1.60 2.33 2.39
C PRO A 40 -2.49 2.48 3.62
N THR A 41 -3.78 2.69 3.38
CA THR A 41 -4.85 2.55 4.37
C THR A 41 -5.74 1.34 4.05
N GLY A 42 -6.83 1.16 4.79
CA GLY A 42 -7.78 0.07 4.60
C GLY A 42 -7.51 -1.16 5.46
N SER A 43 -8.27 -2.22 5.25
CA SER A 43 -8.24 -3.41 6.11
C SER A 43 -7.02 -4.30 5.91
N SER A 44 -6.50 -4.41 4.69
CA SER A 44 -5.37 -5.31 4.39
C SER A 44 -4.08 -4.97 5.16
N PRO A 45 -3.63 -3.70 5.29
CA PRO A 45 -2.40 -3.39 6.00
C PRO A 45 -2.51 -3.39 7.53
N LEU A 46 -3.71 -3.44 8.12
CA LEU A 46 -3.88 -3.34 9.59
C LEU A 46 -3.09 -4.40 10.36
N GLY A 47 -3.10 -5.64 9.88
CA GLY A 47 -2.34 -6.73 10.52
C GLY A 47 -0.83 -6.47 10.46
N MET A 48 -0.33 -5.98 9.32
CA MET A 48 1.06 -5.58 9.18
C MET A 48 1.42 -4.43 10.13
N TYR A 49 0.60 -3.38 10.24
CA TYR A 49 0.87 -2.28 11.17
C TYR A 49 0.93 -2.75 12.62
N ARG A 50 0.00 -3.62 13.04
CA ARG A 50 0.05 -4.21 14.39
C ARG A 50 1.35 -4.99 14.65
N ASN A 51 1.82 -5.77 13.68
CA ASN A 51 3.08 -6.48 13.78
C ASN A 51 4.29 -5.52 13.78
N LEU A 52 4.29 -4.45 12.99
CA LEU A 52 5.34 -3.42 13.00
C LEU A 52 5.42 -2.70 14.35
N ILE A 53 4.26 -2.36 14.95
CA ILE A 53 4.20 -1.79 16.31
C ILE A 53 4.83 -2.74 17.32
N LYS A 54 4.52 -4.04 17.25
CA LYS A 54 5.11 -5.06 18.10
C LYS A 54 6.63 -5.14 17.91
N LEU A 55 7.11 -5.17 16.68
CA LEU A 55 8.55 -5.18 16.37
C LEU A 55 9.25 -3.91 16.90
N TYR A 56 8.61 -2.75 16.81
CA TYR A 56 9.11 -1.52 17.43
C TYR A 56 9.19 -1.64 18.96
N GLN A 57 8.13 -2.10 19.61
CA GLN A 57 8.08 -2.30 21.06
C GLN A 57 9.14 -3.31 21.56
N GLU A 58 9.48 -4.30 20.74
CA GLU A 58 10.55 -5.27 20.98
C GLU A 58 11.95 -4.72 20.67
N GLY A 59 12.07 -3.47 20.21
CA GLY A 59 13.35 -2.84 19.85
C GLY A 59 13.98 -3.39 18.57
N LYS A 60 13.21 -4.10 17.74
CA LYS A 60 13.68 -4.72 16.49
C LYS A 60 13.70 -3.78 15.29
N VAL A 61 12.98 -2.66 15.37
CA VAL A 61 12.93 -1.61 14.34
C VAL A 61 12.66 -0.26 14.99
N SER A 62 13.21 0.83 14.43
CA SER A 62 12.91 2.22 14.81
C SER A 62 12.43 2.98 13.58
N PHE A 63 11.46 3.85 13.78
CA PHE A 63 10.92 4.72 12.73
C PHE A 63 11.41 6.17 12.87
N LYS A 64 12.34 6.45 13.79
CA LYS A 64 12.85 7.79 14.06
C LYS A 64 13.41 8.48 12.80
N ASN A 65 14.05 7.72 11.91
CA ASN A 65 14.62 8.19 10.66
C ASN A 65 13.86 7.64 9.44
N VAL A 66 12.56 7.39 9.59
CA VAL A 66 11.66 7.03 8.49
C VAL A 66 10.82 8.25 8.12
N VAL A 67 10.63 8.47 6.83
CA VAL A 67 9.70 9.46 6.28
C VAL A 67 8.61 8.70 5.55
N THR A 68 7.35 9.02 5.82
CA THR A 68 6.23 8.32 5.19
C THR A 68 5.47 9.19 4.20
N PHE A 69 4.93 8.55 3.16
CA PHE A 69 4.00 9.15 2.19
C PHE A 69 2.78 8.25 2.04
N ASN A 70 1.60 8.74 2.42
CA ASN A 70 0.37 7.99 2.21
C ASN A 70 -0.06 7.97 0.74
N MET A 71 -0.76 6.90 0.34
CA MET A 71 -1.20 6.71 -1.05
C MET A 71 -2.27 7.72 -1.47
N ASP A 72 -3.15 8.09 -0.54
CA ASP A 72 -4.38 8.81 -0.87
C ASP A 72 -4.99 9.47 0.37
N GLU A 73 -5.98 10.33 0.12
CA GLU A 73 -6.86 10.92 1.13
C GLU A 73 -8.17 11.33 0.47
N TYR A 74 -9.28 11.18 1.17
CA TYR A 74 -10.58 11.66 0.74
C TYR A 74 -10.64 13.19 0.66
N CYS A 75 -11.35 13.70 -0.36
CA CYS A 75 -11.67 15.12 -0.45
C CYS A 75 -13.01 15.42 0.25
N GLY A 76 -13.06 16.59 0.91
CA GLY A 76 -14.32 17.14 1.41
C GLY A 76 -14.79 16.61 2.75
N ILE A 77 -13.99 15.78 3.45
CA ILE A 77 -14.26 15.44 4.85
C ILE A 77 -13.26 16.13 5.78
N PRO A 78 -13.65 16.45 7.02
CA PRO A 78 -12.70 17.02 8.00
C PRO A 78 -11.51 16.09 8.21
N ARG A 79 -10.33 16.68 8.43
CA ARG A 79 -9.08 15.91 8.63
C ARG A 79 -9.15 15.02 9.88
N ASP A 80 -9.88 15.45 10.90
CA ASP A 80 -10.13 14.74 12.15
C ASP A 80 -11.35 13.82 12.10
N HIS A 81 -12.02 13.73 10.95
CA HIS A 81 -13.10 12.76 10.73
C HIS A 81 -12.55 11.34 10.94
N GLU A 82 -13.29 10.47 11.61
CA GLU A 82 -12.86 9.10 11.93
C GLU A 82 -12.48 8.27 10.70
N GLN A 83 -13.11 8.55 9.54
CA GLN A 83 -12.85 7.86 8.27
C GLN A 83 -11.84 8.59 7.38
N SER A 84 -11.26 9.73 7.80
CA SER A 84 -10.13 10.30 7.09
C SER A 84 -8.92 9.35 7.18
N TYR A 85 -8.11 9.31 6.13
CA TYR A 85 -6.91 8.48 6.17
C TYR A 85 -5.84 9.04 7.11
N TYR A 86 -5.89 10.36 7.35
CA TYR A 86 -5.09 10.96 8.40
C TYR A 86 -5.41 10.36 9.78
N THR A 87 -6.69 10.36 10.18
CA THR A 87 -7.13 9.78 11.46
C THR A 87 -6.85 8.28 11.50
N PHE A 88 -7.14 7.56 10.41
CA PHE A 88 -6.83 6.13 10.31
C PHE A 88 -5.36 5.83 10.62
N MET A 89 -4.43 6.56 10.01
CA MET A 89 -3.00 6.31 10.17
C MET A 89 -2.50 6.65 11.57
N TRP A 90 -2.95 7.75 12.14
CA TRP A 90 -2.59 8.11 13.52
C TRP A 90 -3.17 7.13 14.53
N THR A 91 -4.42 6.71 14.37
CA THR A 91 -5.08 5.76 15.28
C THR A 91 -4.44 4.37 15.21
N ASN A 92 -4.07 3.89 14.01
CA ASN A 92 -3.68 2.50 13.83
C ASN A 92 -2.17 2.27 13.73
N PHE A 93 -1.36 3.34 13.57
CA PHE A 93 0.07 3.15 13.36
C PHE A 93 0.95 4.26 13.97
N PHE A 94 0.85 5.50 13.51
CA PHE A 94 1.86 6.52 13.81
C PHE A 94 1.95 6.91 15.29
N SER A 95 0.84 6.91 16.03
CA SER A 95 0.84 7.23 17.47
C SER A 95 1.48 6.14 18.34
N HIS A 96 1.77 4.97 17.76
CA HIS A 96 2.29 3.81 18.48
C HIS A 96 3.77 3.54 18.23
N ILE A 97 4.45 4.39 17.44
CA ILE A 97 5.85 4.24 17.05
C ILE A 97 6.62 5.56 17.24
N ASP A 98 7.94 5.54 17.11
CA ASP A 98 8.82 6.70 17.33
C ASP A 98 8.99 7.62 16.12
N ILE A 99 8.05 7.58 15.15
CA ILE A 99 8.14 8.45 13.97
C ILE A 99 7.91 9.92 14.35
N PRO A 100 8.80 10.86 13.97
CA PRO A 100 8.56 12.29 14.13
C PRO A 100 7.35 12.74 13.31
N ARG A 101 6.52 13.62 13.89
CA ARG A 101 5.30 14.10 13.20
C ARG A 101 5.59 14.79 11.86
N GLU A 102 6.69 15.53 11.78
CA GLU A 102 7.16 16.22 10.57
C GLU A 102 7.58 15.26 9.43
N ASN A 103 7.87 14.01 9.78
CA ASN A 103 8.22 12.97 8.80
C ASN A 103 6.99 12.29 8.18
N VAL A 104 5.79 12.57 8.70
CA VAL A 104 4.55 11.99 8.20
C VAL A 104 3.95 12.89 7.13
N ASN A 105 3.79 12.38 5.92
CA ASN A 105 3.20 13.10 4.79
C ASN A 105 1.89 12.41 4.36
N ILE A 106 0.80 13.16 4.46
CA ILE A 106 -0.53 12.75 4.02
C ILE A 106 -1.10 13.89 3.20
N LEU A 107 -1.67 13.57 2.03
CA LEU A 107 -2.33 14.52 1.15
C LEU A 107 -3.41 15.31 1.90
N ASN A 108 -3.53 16.60 1.61
CA ASN A 108 -4.59 17.42 2.17
C ASN A 108 -5.81 17.41 1.25
N GLY A 109 -6.78 16.55 1.52
CA GLY A 109 -8.04 16.45 0.75
C GLY A 109 -8.93 17.71 0.81
N ASN A 110 -8.59 18.68 1.68
CA ASN A 110 -9.26 19.97 1.81
C ASN A 110 -8.39 21.15 1.35
N ALA A 111 -7.39 20.88 0.50
CA ALA A 111 -6.58 21.96 -0.08
C ALA A 111 -7.45 22.88 -0.97
N GLU A 112 -7.23 24.19 -0.92
CA GLU A 112 -7.92 25.16 -1.77
C GLU A 112 -7.64 24.91 -3.25
N ASP A 113 -6.40 24.52 -3.58
CA ASP A 113 -5.99 24.06 -4.90
C ASP A 113 -5.51 22.59 -4.82
N PRO A 114 -6.38 21.61 -5.14
CA PRO A 114 -6.01 20.21 -5.13
C PRO A 114 -4.91 19.84 -6.13
N ALA A 115 -4.81 20.56 -7.25
CA ALA A 115 -3.77 20.30 -8.26
C ALA A 115 -2.39 20.74 -7.74
N GLU A 116 -2.32 21.89 -7.08
CA GLU A 116 -1.11 22.39 -6.44
C GLU A 116 -0.69 21.48 -5.27
N GLU A 117 -1.63 21.00 -4.46
CA GLU A 117 -1.34 20.01 -3.40
C GLU A 117 -0.70 18.75 -3.97
N CYS A 118 -1.28 18.20 -5.05
CA CYS A 118 -0.74 17.02 -5.72
C CYS A 118 0.67 17.30 -6.30
N ARG A 119 0.90 18.47 -6.90
CA ARG A 119 2.21 18.85 -7.43
C ARG A 119 3.26 18.94 -6.30
N ARG A 120 2.94 19.64 -5.21
CA ARG A 120 3.81 19.74 -4.03
C ARG A 120 4.13 18.38 -3.42
N TYR A 121 3.15 17.47 -3.39
CA TYR A 121 3.35 16.11 -2.88
C TYR A 121 4.38 15.33 -3.70
N GLU A 122 4.27 15.38 -5.03
CA GLU A 122 5.25 14.77 -5.93
C GLU A 122 6.64 15.40 -5.80
N GLU A 123 6.72 16.73 -5.69
CA GLU A 123 7.99 17.45 -5.48
C GLU A 123 8.64 17.05 -4.15
N LYS A 124 7.82 16.89 -3.10
CA LYS A 124 8.33 16.45 -1.79
C LYS A 124 8.85 15.01 -1.85
N ILE A 125 8.16 14.08 -2.53
CA ILE A 125 8.67 12.74 -2.78
C ILE A 125 10.03 12.81 -3.50
N LYS A 126 10.10 13.63 -4.56
CA LYS A 126 11.33 13.80 -5.35
C LYS A 126 12.48 14.41 -4.52
N SER A 127 12.20 15.33 -3.60
CA SER A 127 13.22 15.96 -2.75
C SER A 127 13.92 14.97 -1.82
N TYR A 128 13.25 13.86 -1.46
CA TYR A 128 13.85 12.73 -0.72
C TYR A 128 14.55 11.71 -1.63
N GLY A 129 14.61 11.96 -2.94
CA GLY A 129 15.19 11.02 -3.92
C GLY A 129 14.25 9.88 -4.31
N GLY A 130 12.94 10.02 -4.06
CA GLY A 130 11.90 9.01 -4.32
C GLY A 130 11.58 8.15 -3.11
N ILE A 131 10.77 7.12 -3.32
CA ILE A 131 10.30 6.19 -2.28
C ILE A 131 11.15 4.92 -2.31
N ASP A 132 11.67 4.48 -1.17
CA ASP A 132 12.48 3.27 -1.05
C ASP A 132 11.61 2.01 -1.13
N LEU A 133 10.49 2.01 -0.41
CA LEU A 133 9.54 0.90 -0.42
C LEU A 133 8.11 1.46 -0.44
N PHE A 134 7.36 1.15 -1.48
CA PHE A 134 5.94 1.50 -1.56
C PHE A 134 5.10 0.30 -1.14
N LEU A 135 4.38 0.45 -0.02
CA LEU A 135 3.41 -0.55 0.45
C LEU A 135 2.05 -0.28 -0.17
N GLY A 136 1.30 -1.32 -0.49
CA GLY A 136 -0.04 -1.18 -1.03
C GLY A 136 -0.93 -2.38 -0.76
N GLY A 137 -2.21 -2.18 -1.00
CA GLY A 137 -3.22 -3.20 -1.17
C GLY A 137 -3.76 -3.17 -2.60
N VAL A 138 -4.77 -4.00 -2.87
CA VAL A 138 -5.45 -4.04 -4.17
C VAL A 138 -6.96 -4.05 -4.00
N GLY A 139 -7.68 -3.32 -4.83
CA GLY A 139 -9.13 -3.42 -4.95
C GLY A 139 -9.59 -4.73 -5.59
N PRO A 140 -10.86 -5.15 -5.42
CA PRO A 140 -11.38 -6.36 -6.07
C PRO A 140 -11.32 -6.29 -7.61
N ASP A 141 -11.35 -5.09 -8.17
CA ASP A 141 -11.23 -4.76 -9.59
C ASP A 141 -9.77 -4.52 -10.04
N GLY A 142 -8.81 -4.81 -9.17
CA GLY A 142 -7.38 -4.71 -9.45
C GLY A 142 -6.79 -3.32 -9.38
N HIS A 143 -7.50 -2.34 -8.82
CA HIS A 143 -6.93 -1.01 -8.62
C HIS A 143 -5.90 -0.98 -7.49
N ILE A 144 -4.83 -0.20 -7.65
CA ILE A 144 -3.88 0.17 -6.60
C ILE A 144 -4.08 1.63 -6.24
N ALA A 145 -4.19 1.97 -4.95
CA ALA A 145 -4.67 3.26 -4.49
C ALA A 145 -6.04 3.56 -5.13
N PHE A 146 -6.41 4.82 -5.41
CA PHE A 146 -7.62 5.10 -6.20
C PHE A 146 -7.35 5.18 -7.72
N ASN A 147 -6.41 4.35 -8.21
CA ASN A 147 -6.22 4.21 -9.66
C ASN A 147 -7.21 3.19 -10.22
N GLU A 148 -8.47 3.59 -10.30
CA GLU A 148 -9.60 2.84 -10.84
C GLU A 148 -9.31 2.32 -12.26
N PRO A 149 -10.01 1.26 -12.73
CA PRO A 149 -9.91 0.77 -14.10
C PRO A 149 -9.97 1.90 -15.14
N GLY A 150 -9.08 1.86 -16.13
CA GLY A 150 -8.90 2.91 -17.13
C GLY A 150 -7.92 4.01 -16.72
N SER A 151 -7.35 3.98 -15.52
CA SER A 151 -6.30 4.93 -15.12
C SER A 151 -5.01 4.69 -15.89
N SER A 152 -4.38 5.76 -16.38
CA SER A 152 -3.09 5.65 -17.08
C SER A 152 -2.02 5.02 -16.17
N LEU A 153 -1.28 4.06 -16.71
CA LEU A 153 -0.19 3.40 -16.00
C LEU A 153 1.03 4.31 -15.74
N THR A 154 1.08 5.48 -16.39
CA THR A 154 2.10 6.52 -16.18
C THR A 154 1.57 7.70 -15.37
N SER A 155 0.35 7.62 -14.82
CA SER A 155 -0.26 8.70 -14.06
C SER A 155 0.55 9.09 -12.83
N ARG A 156 0.50 10.38 -12.48
CA ARG A 156 1.08 10.94 -11.26
C ARG A 156 -0.03 11.28 -10.25
N THR A 157 0.35 11.81 -9.09
CA THR A 157 -0.60 12.21 -8.04
C THR A 157 -1.61 13.22 -8.57
N ARG A 158 -2.89 12.99 -8.31
CA ARG A 158 -3.99 13.79 -8.82
C ARG A 158 -5.29 13.55 -8.05
N MET A 159 -6.25 14.44 -8.25
CA MET A 159 -7.62 14.20 -7.81
C MET A 159 -8.32 13.18 -8.75
N LYS A 160 -9.06 12.26 -8.16
CA LYS A 160 -9.86 11.25 -8.86
C LYS A 160 -11.30 11.26 -8.35
N THR A 161 -12.25 11.10 -9.29
CA THR A 161 -13.62 10.71 -8.96
C THR A 161 -13.65 9.22 -8.71
N LEU A 162 -14.25 8.79 -7.61
CA LEU A 162 -14.39 7.38 -7.26
C LEU A 162 -15.50 6.73 -8.10
N THR A 163 -15.30 5.48 -8.50
CA THR A 163 -16.35 4.71 -9.17
C THR A 163 -17.48 4.39 -8.20
N ARG A 164 -18.66 4.08 -8.75
CA ARG A 164 -19.82 3.67 -7.95
C ARG A 164 -19.50 2.42 -7.12
N ASP A 165 -18.78 1.47 -7.68
CA ASP A 165 -18.41 0.23 -7.01
C ASP A 165 -17.47 0.50 -5.82
N THR A 166 -16.51 1.40 -5.97
CA THR A 166 -15.63 1.85 -4.86
C THR A 166 -16.43 2.56 -3.78
N ILE A 167 -17.38 3.44 -4.13
CA ILE A 167 -18.26 4.11 -3.17
C ILE A 167 -19.09 3.08 -2.41
N ILE A 168 -19.70 2.11 -3.09
CA ILE A 168 -20.46 1.02 -2.46
C ILE A 168 -19.56 0.19 -1.55
N ALA A 169 -18.39 -0.22 -2.00
CA ALA A 169 -17.45 -1.01 -1.21
C ALA A 169 -16.99 -0.28 0.06
N ASN A 170 -16.81 1.05 -0.03
CA ASN A 170 -16.35 1.88 1.08
C ASN A 170 -17.49 2.32 2.02
N SER A 171 -18.77 2.20 1.61
CA SER A 171 -19.92 2.56 2.45
C SER A 171 -19.93 1.83 3.80
N ARG A 172 -19.34 0.63 3.87
CA ARG A 172 -19.17 -0.13 5.13
C ARG A 172 -18.41 0.64 6.23
N PHE A 173 -17.61 1.63 5.85
CA PHE A 173 -16.91 2.52 6.77
C PHE A 173 -17.72 3.78 7.12
N PHE A 174 -18.86 4.00 6.45
CA PHE A 174 -19.74 5.13 6.58
C PHE A 174 -21.18 4.66 6.89
N ASP A 175 -21.34 3.82 7.93
CA ASP A 175 -22.62 3.28 8.39
C ASP A 175 -23.46 2.58 7.30
N ASN A 176 -22.80 1.99 6.29
CA ASN A 176 -23.41 1.44 5.07
C ASN A 176 -24.22 2.47 4.26
N ASN A 177 -23.95 3.77 4.45
CA ASN A 177 -24.58 4.85 3.73
C ASN A 177 -23.68 5.35 2.59
N VAL A 178 -24.04 5.06 1.34
CA VAL A 178 -23.30 5.46 0.15
C VAL A 178 -23.26 6.98 -0.06
N ASP A 179 -24.23 7.72 0.49
CA ASP A 179 -24.29 9.18 0.35
C ASP A 179 -23.27 9.90 1.24
N LEU A 180 -22.83 9.25 2.31
CA LEU A 180 -21.80 9.77 3.22
C LEU A 180 -20.39 9.53 2.69
N VAL A 181 -20.19 8.60 1.76
CA VAL A 181 -18.87 8.32 1.18
C VAL A 181 -18.44 9.49 0.28
N PRO A 182 -17.24 10.06 0.49
CA PRO A 182 -16.71 11.08 -0.41
C PRO A 182 -16.65 10.58 -1.85
N LYS A 183 -17.00 11.45 -2.80
CA LYS A 183 -17.04 11.10 -4.22
C LYS A 183 -15.71 11.33 -4.95
N THR A 184 -14.79 12.04 -4.29
CA THR A 184 -13.46 12.35 -4.82
C THR A 184 -12.38 12.10 -3.78
N ALA A 185 -11.19 11.79 -4.25
CA ALA A 185 -9.99 11.61 -3.44
C ALA A 185 -8.76 12.17 -4.16
N LEU A 186 -7.75 12.60 -3.40
CA LEU A 186 -6.40 12.77 -3.91
C LEU A 186 -5.68 11.44 -3.81
N THR A 187 -5.01 11.03 -4.87
CA THR A 187 -4.34 9.72 -4.92
C THR A 187 -3.05 9.78 -5.71
N VAL A 188 -2.03 9.07 -5.23
CA VAL A 188 -0.82 8.85 -6.03
C VAL A 188 -1.18 8.09 -7.30
N GLY A 189 -0.48 8.39 -8.38
CA GLY A 189 -0.67 7.71 -9.66
C GLY A 189 0.06 6.37 -9.72
N VAL A 190 -0.32 5.54 -10.69
CA VAL A 190 0.39 4.27 -10.97
C VAL A 190 1.87 4.55 -11.26
N GLY A 191 2.17 5.57 -12.08
CA GLY A 191 3.55 5.97 -12.37
C GLY A 191 4.34 6.43 -11.14
N THR A 192 3.67 7.03 -10.14
CA THR A 192 4.31 7.39 -8.86
C THR A 192 4.70 6.14 -8.09
N ILE A 193 3.79 5.17 -7.98
CA ILE A 193 4.06 3.87 -7.33
C ILE A 193 5.18 3.13 -8.05
N MET A 194 5.11 3.05 -9.37
CA MET A 194 6.09 2.38 -10.22
C MET A 194 7.48 3.04 -10.21
N SER A 195 7.57 4.30 -9.77
CA SER A 195 8.85 5.01 -9.61
C SER A 195 9.55 4.70 -8.28
N ALA A 196 8.93 3.98 -7.35
CA ALA A 196 9.56 3.54 -6.11
C ALA A 196 10.71 2.55 -6.40
N ARG A 197 11.70 2.46 -5.51
CA ARG A 197 12.80 1.48 -5.64
C ARG A 197 12.31 0.05 -5.48
N SER A 198 11.30 -0.16 -4.65
CA SER A 198 10.62 -1.45 -4.48
C SER A 198 9.15 -1.24 -4.14
N VAL A 199 8.32 -2.21 -4.48
CA VAL A 199 6.88 -2.20 -4.20
C VAL A 199 6.49 -3.52 -3.54
N LEU A 200 5.74 -3.45 -2.44
CA LEU A 200 5.14 -4.59 -1.77
C LEU A 200 3.63 -4.42 -1.72
N LEU A 201 2.89 -5.33 -2.35
CA LEU A 201 1.44 -5.40 -2.20
C LEU A 201 1.02 -6.52 -1.25
N ILE A 202 0.05 -6.20 -0.39
CA ILE A 202 -0.64 -7.15 0.51
C ILE A 202 -1.97 -7.50 -0.13
N VAL A 203 -2.18 -8.78 -0.42
CA VAL A 203 -3.40 -9.27 -1.09
C VAL A 203 -3.98 -10.41 -0.27
N ASN A 204 -5.18 -10.21 0.29
CA ASN A 204 -5.79 -11.20 1.17
C ASN A 204 -7.29 -11.38 0.92
N GLY A 205 -7.71 -12.64 1.03
CA GLY A 205 -9.10 -13.05 0.91
C GLY A 205 -9.56 -13.33 -0.53
N HIS A 206 -10.52 -14.23 -0.64
CA HIS A 206 -11.08 -14.72 -1.91
C HIS A 206 -11.56 -13.59 -2.85
N ASN A 207 -12.11 -12.50 -2.31
CA ASN A 207 -12.59 -11.37 -3.10
C ASN A 207 -11.47 -10.62 -3.85
N LYS A 208 -10.20 -10.97 -3.64
CA LYS A 208 -9.03 -10.43 -4.36
C LYS A 208 -8.43 -11.43 -5.35
N SER A 209 -8.96 -12.66 -5.44
CA SER A 209 -8.39 -13.72 -6.27
C SER A 209 -8.34 -13.34 -7.75
N ARG A 210 -9.42 -12.74 -8.26
CA ARG A 210 -9.46 -12.24 -9.63
C ARG A 210 -8.47 -11.12 -9.90
N ALA A 211 -8.33 -10.18 -8.98
CA ALA A 211 -7.36 -9.08 -9.08
C ALA A 211 -5.93 -9.64 -9.10
N LEU A 212 -5.62 -10.59 -8.21
CA LEU A 212 -4.32 -11.25 -8.18
C LEU A 212 -4.03 -12.03 -9.46
N HIS A 213 -5.00 -12.79 -9.99
CA HIS A 213 -4.88 -13.48 -11.28
C HIS A 213 -4.47 -12.52 -12.39
N HIS A 214 -5.19 -11.39 -12.54
CA HIS A 214 -4.86 -10.40 -13.56
C HIS A 214 -3.51 -9.71 -13.32
N GLY A 215 -3.13 -9.52 -12.05
CA GLY A 215 -1.84 -8.95 -11.69
C GLY A 215 -0.65 -9.84 -12.01
N VAL A 216 -0.82 -11.17 -11.91
CA VAL A 216 0.27 -12.16 -12.04
C VAL A 216 0.30 -12.80 -13.43
N GLU A 217 -0.86 -13.22 -13.95
CA GLU A 217 -0.99 -14.02 -15.16
C GLU A 217 -1.57 -13.25 -16.36
N GLY A 218 -2.27 -12.14 -16.08
CA GLY A 218 -2.88 -11.32 -17.12
C GLY A 218 -1.85 -10.54 -17.92
N GLY A 219 -2.28 -10.01 -19.08
CA GLY A 219 -1.52 -8.99 -19.81
C GLY A 219 -1.54 -7.65 -19.05
N ILE A 220 -0.51 -6.82 -19.27
CA ILE A 220 -0.44 -5.47 -18.71
C ILE A 220 -1.58 -4.64 -19.29
N SER A 221 -2.44 -4.12 -18.43
CA SER A 221 -3.63 -3.39 -18.82
C SER A 221 -4.00 -2.32 -17.80
N GLN A 222 -4.37 -1.14 -18.28
CA GLN A 222 -4.93 -0.08 -17.44
C GLN A 222 -6.28 -0.45 -16.81
N MET A 223 -6.94 -1.51 -17.30
CA MET A 223 -8.17 -2.04 -16.69
C MET A 223 -7.91 -2.82 -15.41
N TRP A 224 -6.66 -3.24 -15.19
CA TRP A 224 -6.16 -3.93 -14.01
C TRP A 224 -4.84 -3.27 -13.60
N THR A 225 -4.90 -2.15 -12.89
CA THR A 225 -3.68 -1.36 -12.64
C THR A 225 -2.62 -2.09 -11.84
N ILE A 226 -2.99 -3.10 -11.05
CA ILE A 226 -2.06 -4.07 -10.44
C ILE A 226 -1.13 -4.72 -11.46
N SER A 227 -1.58 -4.94 -12.69
CA SER A 227 -0.78 -5.58 -13.75
C SER A 227 0.47 -4.78 -14.13
N ALA A 228 0.52 -3.47 -13.84
CA ALA A 228 1.70 -2.65 -14.04
C ALA A 228 2.93 -3.17 -13.28
N LEU A 229 2.72 -3.84 -12.14
CA LEU A 229 3.81 -4.42 -11.34
C LEU A 229 4.65 -5.45 -12.10
N GLN A 230 4.12 -6.06 -13.16
CA GLN A 230 4.87 -6.96 -14.03
C GLN A 230 6.07 -6.26 -14.70
N MET A 231 6.03 -4.93 -14.86
CA MET A 231 7.11 -4.13 -15.40
C MET A 231 8.09 -3.61 -14.32
N HIS A 232 7.75 -3.76 -13.04
CA HIS A 232 8.57 -3.24 -11.96
C HIS A 232 9.69 -4.22 -11.62
N GLU A 233 10.94 -3.77 -11.59
CA GLU A 233 12.13 -4.59 -11.34
C GLU A 233 12.06 -5.32 -9.99
N LYS A 234 11.57 -4.63 -8.95
CA LYS A 234 11.53 -5.13 -7.56
C LYS A 234 10.12 -5.10 -6.98
N ALA A 235 9.15 -5.60 -7.77
CA ALA A 235 7.79 -5.81 -7.27
C ALA A 235 7.67 -7.13 -6.53
N LEU A 236 6.97 -7.08 -5.40
CA LEU A 236 6.67 -8.20 -4.54
C LEU A 236 5.19 -8.17 -4.16
N ILE A 237 4.54 -9.32 -4.22
CA ILE A 237 3.19 -9.52 -3.69
C ILE A 237 3.29 -10.58 -2.59
N VAL A 238 2.68 -10.29 -1.44
CA VAL A 238 2.43 -11.30 -0.41
C VAL A 238 0.92 -11.52 -0.34
N ALA A 239 0.50 -12.77 -0.55
CA ALA A 239 -0.91 -13.14 -0.64
C ALA A 239 -1.23 -14.33 0.26
N ASP A 240 -2.49 -14.43 0.71
CA ASP A 240 -2.97 -15.64 1.35
C ASP A 240 -3.50 -16.67 0.33
N GLU A 241 -3.68 -17.93 0.76
CA GLU A 241 -4.19 -19.01 -0.08
C GLU A 241 -5.53 -18.64 -0.73
N ALA A 242 -6.43 -17.98 0.02
CA ALA A 242 -7.74 -17.59 -0.49
C ALA A 242 -7.65 -16.57 -1.64
N ALA A 243 -6.66 -15.69 -1.62
CA ALA A 243 -6.44 -14.75 -2.72
C ALA A 243 -5.83 -15.45 -3.96
N CYS A 244 -5.29 -16.66 -3.83
CA CYS A 244 -4.66 -17.40 -4.92
C CYS A 244 -5.61 -18.32 -5.70
N GLU A 245 -6.88 -18.43 -5.33
CA GLU A 245 -7.82 -19.42 -5.86
C GLU A 245 -8.07 -19.33 -7.37
N GLU A 246 -7.92 -18.17 -7.98
CA GLU A 246 -8.06 -18.03 -9.44
C GLU A 246 -6.73 -18.14 -10.21
N LEU A 247 -5.60 -18.38 -9.53
CA LEU A 247 -4.35 -18.68 -10.21
C LEU A 247 -4.40 -20.08 -10.84
N LYS A 248 -3.78 -20.22 -12.01
CA LYS A 248 -3.57 -21.55 -12.58
C LYS A 248 -2.71 -22.39 -11.63
N VAL A 249 -3.04 -23.66 -11.53
CA VAL A 249 -2.32 -24.62 -10.67
C VAL A 249 -0.80 -24.60 -10.94
N GLY A 250 -0.40 -24.47 -12.20
CA GLY A 250 1.02 -24.39 -12.57
C GLY A 250 1.70 -23.14 -12.01
N THR A 251 1.04 -21.98 -12.09
CA THR A 251 1.55 -20.70 -11.56
C THR A 251 1.65 -20.74 -10.03
N TYR A 252 0.60 -21.23 -9.37
CA TYR A 252 0.58 -21.40 -7.93
C TYR A 252 1.75 -22.29 -7.45
N ARG A 253 1.89 -23.48 -8.04
CA ARG A 253 3.00 -24.42 -7.69
C ARG A 253 4.36 -23.79 -7.95
N TYR A 254 4.54 -23.13 -9.09
CA TYR A 254 5.79 -22.48 -9.43
C TYR A 254 6.24 -21.50 -8.34
N TYR A 255 5.34 -20.60 -7.89
CA TYR A 255 5.71 -19.63 -6.85
C TYR A 255 5.91 -20.29 -5.48
N LYS A 256 5.11 -21.30 -5.11
CA LYS A 256 5.34 -22.06 -3.86
C LYS A 256 6.72 -22.73 -3.86
N ASP A 257 7.15 -23.25 -4.99
CA ASP A 257 8.46 -23.92 -5.11
C ASP A 257 9.62 -22.94 -5.05
N ILE A 258 9.61 -21.89 -5.87
CA ILE A 258 10.74 -20.95 -5.93
C ILE A 258 10.88 -20.08 -4.69
N GLU A 259 9.81 -19.83 -3.96
CA GLU A 259 9.80 -19.01 -2.75
C GLU A 259 9.79 -19.87 -1.45
N ALA A 260 9.91 -21.18 -1.53
CA ALA A 260 9.83 -22.09 -0.38
C ALA A 260 10.78 -21.71 0.78
N ALA A 261 11.96 -21.19 0.48
CA ALA A 261 12.92 -20.72 1.49
C ALA A 261 12.58 -19.35 2.07
N ASN A 262 11.61 -18.62 1.51
CA ASN A 262 11.29 -17.24 1.84
C ASN A 262 9.90 -17.08 2.53
N ILE A 263 9.16 -18.15 2.73
CA ILE A 263 7.81 -18.10 3.32
C ILE A 263 7.82 -17.93 4.83
N ASP A 264 8.87 -18.36 5.55
CA ASP A 264 8.94 -18.12 6.99
C ASP A 264 9.16 -16.64 7.27
N PRO A 265 8.20 -15.94 7.94
CA PRO A 265 8.34 -14.53 8.26
C PRO A 265 9.64 -14.18 9.01
N GLN A 266 10.15 -15.09 9.84
CA GLN A 266 11.36 -14.86 10.63
C GLN A 266 12.63 -14.81 9.77
N THR A 267 12.64 -15.42 8.58
CA THR A 267 13.78 -15.36 7.68
C THR A 267 14.04 -13.94 7.18
N GLN A 268 13.03 -13.09 7.16
CA GLN A 268 13.14 -11.70 6.70
C GLN A 268 13.90 -10.81 7.68
N LEU A 269 14.03 -11.21 8.96
CA LEU A 269 14.72 -10.43 10.02
C LEU A 269 16.19 -10.85 10.23
N LYS A 270 16.64 -11.85 9.50
CA LYS A 270 18.05 -12.33 9.54
C LYS A 270 18.88 -11.62 8.47
#